data_57afd29b78ceabb4ac802eea02e17c65
#
_entry.id   57afd29b78ceabb4ac802eea02e17c65
#
_cell.length_a   1.000
_cell.length_b   1.000
_cell.length_c   1.000
_cell.angle_alpha   90.00
_cell.angle_beta   90.00
_cell.angle_gamma   90.00
#
_symmetry.space_group_name_H-M   'P 1'
#
loop_
_entity.id
_entity.type
_entity.pdbx_description
1 polymer ?
#
loop_
_entity_poly.entity_id
_entity_poly.type
_entity_poly.pdbx_seq_one_letter_code
_entity_poly.pdbx_strand_id
1 'polypeptide(L)'
;AWLNGQLDCHPNQHGLRQRMRQQAKRLQQHMPLNTELPPSHVQPMPYTQAELVAIFVAQAWPERIAQQTNTAKLYKLANGKRVSSQQNVNRDPWLAVASIIGFDTKQGSDQQRICLAVAVPEKLFEGPLKGLVISAASLIWQPEHERISAFQKTTIGELTLRQSRSTKVDPQQRIQVICERLAQDNMALLNWTRE
;
A
#
# COMPACT_ATOMS: atom_id res chain seq x y z
N ALA A 1 -7.13 19.42 -13.97
CA ALA A 1 -7.88 19.50 -15.22
C ALA A 1 -9.40 19.53 -14.98
N TRP A 2 -10.02 18.48 -14.44
CA TRP A 2 -11.48 18.43 -14.21
C TRP A 2 -11.98 19.50 -13.20
N LEU A 3 -11.31 19.66 -12.07
CA LEU A 3 -11.66 20.68 -11.07
C LEU A 3 -11.53 22.10 -11.61
N ASN A 4 -10.57 22.34 -12.50
CA ASN A 4 -10.32 23.67 -13.09
C ASN A 4 -11.18 23.96 -14.32
N GLY A 5 -12.04 23.03 -14.76
CA GLY A 5 -12.92 23.24 -15.90
C GLY A 5 -12.30 22.95 -17.26
N GLN A 6 -11.12 22.33 -17.28
CA GLN A 6 -10.42 21.98 -18.52
C GLN A 6 -10.95 20.67 -19.17
N LEU A 7 -11.76 19.90 -18.44
CA LEU A 7 -12.44 18.71 -18.96
C LEU A 7 -13.94 18.88 -18.81
N ASP A 8 -14.68 18.41 -19.80
CA ASP A 8 -16.15 18.41 -19.78
C ASP A 8 -16.64 17.59 -18.60
N CYS A 9 -17.58 18.17 -17.88
CA CYS A 9 -18.21 17.59 -16.71
C CYS A 9 -19.57 17.04 -17.09
N HIS A 10 -19.80 15.76 -16.83
CA HIS A 10 -21.13 15.19 -17.02
C HIS A 10 -22.16 15.98 -16.17
N PRO A 11 -23.37 16.28 -16.70
CA PRO A 11 -24.38 17.11 -16.00
C PRO A 11 -24.59 16.74 -14.53
N ASN A 12 -24.59 15.46 -14.21
CA ASN A 12 -24.78 14.94 -12.86
C ASN A 12 -23.58 15.18 -11.91
N GLN A 13 -22.45 15.67 -12.42
CA GLN A 13 -21.23 15.88 -11.62
C GLN A 13 -20.98 17.35 -11.26
N HIS A 14 -21.80 18.28 -11.76
CA HIS A 14 -21.63 19.70 -11.47
C HIS A 14 -21.73 20.02 -9.97
N GLY A 15 -22.70 19.45 -9.28
CA GLY A 15 -22.87 19.63 -7.85
C GLY A 15 -21.69 19.08 -7.02
N LEU A 16 -21.15 17.93 -7.40
CA LEU A 16 -19.97 17.34 -6.75
C LEU A 16 -18.74 18.22 -6.94
N ARG A 17 -18.50 18.68 -8.17
CA ARG A 17 -17.39 19.57 -8.50
C ARG A 17 -17.46 20.88 -7.70
N GLN A 18 -18.66 21.46 -7.56
CA GLN A 18 -18.85 22.68 -6.78
C GLN A 18 -18.55 22.46 -5.28
N ARG A 19 -19.04 21.35 -4.71
CA ARG A 19 -18.73 20.97 -3.31
C ARG A 19 -17.24 20.80 -3.07
N MET A 20 -16.55 20.07 -3.96
CA MET A 20 -15.10 19.86 -3.86
C MET A 20 -14.33 21.19 -3.93
N ARG A 21 -14.74 22.12 -4.80
CA ARG A 21 -14.15 23.46 -4.87
C ARG A 21 -14.37 24.27 -3.59
N GLN A 22 -15.56 24.18 -3.01
CA GLN A 22 -15.84 24.87 -1.75
C GLN A 22 -15.01 24.30 -0.59
N GLN A 23 -14.89 22.98 -0.51
CA GLN A 23 -14.03 22.33 0.49
C GLN A 23 -12.56 22.70 0.32
N ALA A 24 -12.06 22.69 -0.91
CA ALA A 24 -10.69 23.09 -1.21
C ALA A 24 -10.43 24.53 -0.77
N LYS A 25 -11.35 25.48 -1.04
CA LYS A 25 -11.24 26.87 -0.58
C LYS A 25 -11.23 26.98 0.94
N ARG A 26 -12.10 26.22 1.64
CA ARG A 26 -12.11 26.19 3.12
C ARG A 26 -10.79 25.68 3.68
N LEU A 27 -10.28 24.56 3.16
CA LEU A 27 -8.99 24.04 3.59
C LEU A 27 -7.86 25.03 3.35
N GLN A 28 -7.88 25.71 2.21
CA GLN A 28 -6.89 26.72 1.87
C GLN A 28 -6.93 27.93 2.84
N GLN A 29 -8.11 28.33 3.31
CA GLN A 29 -8.28 29.39 4.30
C GLN A 29 -7.80 28.99 5.70
N HIS A 30 -7.87 27.69 6.06
CA HIS A 30 -7.44 27.18 7.35
C HIS A 30 -5.97 26.72 7.38
N MET A 31 -5.33 26.60 6.24
CA MET A 31 -3.90 26.39 6.17
C MET A 31 -3.20 27.73 6.29
N PRO A 32 -2.45 28.00 7.36
CA PRO A 32 -1.56 29.15 7.38
C PRO A 32 -0.49 28.88 6.33
N LEU A 33 -0.68 29.42 5.14
CA LEU A 33 0.36 29.52 4.14
C LEU A 33 1.38 30.56 4.65
N ASN A 34 2.13 30.21 5.70
CA ASN A 34 3.40 30.85 5.98
C ASN A 34 4.37 30.45 4.87
N THR A 35 4.04 30.86 3.68
CA THR A 35 4.84 30.67 2.49
C THR A 35 5.70 31.91 2.30
N GLU A 36 6.54 32.23 3.26
CA GLU A 36 7.81 32.80 2.92
C GLU A 36 8.68 31.65 2.37
N LEU A 37 8.26 31.09 1.25
CA LEU A 37 9.14 30.35 0.37
C LEU A 37 10.19 31.35 -0.10
N PRO A 38 11.49 31.16 0.24
CA PRO A 38 12.54 32.03 -0.28
C PRO A 38 12.43 32.01 -1.82
N PRO A 39 12.38 33.19 -2.47
CA PRO A 39 12.03 33.30 -3.89
C PRO A 39 13.05 32.71 -4.87
N SER A 40 14.10 32.05 -4.43
CA SER A 40 15.26 31.80 -5.26
C SER A 40 15.63 30.32 -5.54
N HIS A 41 14.89 29.36 -5.02
CA HIS A 41 15.18 27.95 -5.31
C HIS A 41 13.91 27.10 -5.45
N VAL A 42 13.01 27.46 -6.36
CA VAL A 42 12.05 26.50 -6.90
C VAL A 42 12.83 25.58 -7.82
N GLN A 43 13.55 24.61 -7.24
CA GLN A 43 14.00 23.47 -8.02
C GLN A 43 12.74 22.82 -8.62
N PRO A 44 12.70 22.56 -9.93
CA PRO A 44 11.57 21.89 -10.53
C PRO A 44 11.35 20.61 -9.74
N MET A 45 10.16 20.46 -9.15
CA MET A 45 9.84 19.24 -8.41
C MET A 45 10.06 18.04 -9.35
N PRO A 46 10.85 17.04 -8.95
CA PRO A 46 11.22 15.92 -9.82
C PRO A 46 10.03 14.97 -10.11
N TYR A 47 8.82 15.39 -9.74
CA TYR A 47 7.60 14.60 -9.82
C TYR A 47 6.59 15.24 -10.76
N THR A 48 5.95 14.41 -11.57
CA THR A 48 4.80 14.81 -12.39
C THR A 48 3.60 15.16 -11.51
N GLN A 49 2.64 15.89 -12.05
CA GLN A 49 1.40 16.21 -11.32
C GLN A 49 0.66 14.96 -10.84
N ALA A 50 0.63 13.89 -11.64
CA ALA A 50 0.02 12.61 -11.25
C ALA A 50 0.76 11.97 -10.08
N GLU A 51 2.09 11.98 -10.08
CA GLU A 51 2.91 11.47 -8.99
C GLU A 51 2.72 12.27 -7.69
N LEU A 52 2.61 13.59 -7.78
CA LEU A 52 2.31 14.43 -6.61
C LEU A 52 0.95 14.07 -6.01
N VAL A 53 -0.09 13.90 -6.83
CA VAL A 53 -1.40 13.44 -6.37
C VAL A 53 -1.30 12.07 -5.72
N ALA A 54 -0.53 11.15 -6.32
CA ALA A 54 -0.31 9.82 -5.76
C ALA A 54 0.36 9.87 -4.38
N ILE A 55 1.40 10.71 -4.22
CA ILE A 55 2.10 10.92 -2.95
C ILE A 55 1.13 11.44 -1.89
N PHE A 56 0.37 12.50 -2.19
CA PHE A 56 -0.57 13.09 -1.24
C PHE A 56 -1.67 12.11 -0.82
N VAL A 57 -2.26 11.39 -1.78
CA VAL A 57 -3.31 10.40 -1.48
C VAL A 57 -2.75 9.25 -0.65
N ALA A 58 -1.57 8.72 -1.00
CA ALA A 58 -0.93 7.63 -0.27
C ALA A 58 -0.52 8.03 1.15
N GLN A 59 -0.06 9.26 1.37
CA GLN A 59 0.27 9.77 2.70
C GLN A 59 -0.97 10.07 3.55
N ALA A 60 -2.05 10.58 2.93
CA ALA A 60 -3.28 10.87 3.64
C ALA A 60 -4.03 9.60 4.08
N TRP A 61 -3.96 8.54 3.29
CA TRP A 61 -4.65 7.26 3.54
C TRP A 61 -3.73 6.07 3.22
N PRO A 62 -2.69 5.82 4.01
CA PRO A 62 -1.73 4.74 3.76
C PRO A 62 -2.39 3.35 3.77
N GLU A 63 -3.46 3.16 4.55
CA GLU A 63 -4.25 1.94 4.61
C GLU A 63 -5.02 1.63 3.32
N ARG A 64 -5.14 2.62 2.42
CA ARG A 64 -5.82 2.52 1.13
C ARG A 64 -4.87 2.41 -0.06
N ILE A 65 -3.58 2.24 0.18
CA ILE A 65 -2.67 1.80 -0.88
C ILE A 65 -3.12 0.41 -1.31
N ALA A 66 -3.23 0.18 -2.61
CA ALA A 66 -3.77 -1.04 -3.18
C ALA A 66 -2.76 -1.70 -4.12
N GLN A 67 -2.65 -3.01 -4.05
CA GLN A 67 -1.85 -3.84 -4.93
C GLN A 67 -2.77 -4.72 -5.77
N GLN A 68 -2.54 -4.80 -7.06
CA GLN A 68 -3.27 -5.68 -7.95
C GLN A 68 -3.01 -7.14 -7.56
N THR A 69 -4.07 -7.94 -7.48
CA THR A 69 -3.96 -9.37 -7.27
C THR A 69 -3.77 -10.11 -8.60
N ASN A 70 -3.54 -11.43 -8.56
CA ASN A 70 -3.49 -12.27 -9.77
C ASN A 70 -4.83 -12.30 -10.52
N THR A 71 -5.93 -11.88 -9.88
CA THR A 71 -7.24 -11.78 -10.50
C THR A 71 -7.41 -10.38 -11.10
N ALA A 72 -7.76 -10.32 -12.39
CA ALA A 72 -7.99 -9.06 -13.07
C ALA A 72 -9.03 -8.21 -12.34
N LYS A 73 -8.77 -6.90 -12.25
CA LYS A 73 -9.65 -5.90 -11.61
C LYS A 73 -9.84 -6.07 -10.11
N LEU A 74 -9.16 -7.01 -9.46
CA LEU A 74 -9.20 -7.19 -8.01
C LEU A 74 -7.91 -6.68 -7.38
N TYR A 75 -8.05 -5.86 -6.36
CA TYR A 75 -6.94 -5.25 -5.62
C TYR A 75 -7.04 -5.62 -4.14
N LYS A 76 -5.89 -5.81 -3.49
CA LYS A 76 -5.77 -5.92 -2.04
C LYS A 76 -5.28 -4.57 -1.51
N LEU A 77 -5.95 -4.04 -0.50
CA LEU A 77 -5.55 -2.81 0.20
C LEU A 77 -4.49 -3.11 1.27
N ALA A 78 -3.75 -2.09 1.68
CA ALA A 78 -2.78 -2.19 2.76
C ALA A 78 -3.39 -2.60 4.12
N ASN A 79 -4.69 -2.39 4.33
CA ASN A 79 -5.43 -2.89 5.49
C ASN A 79 -5.93 -4.35 5.34
N GLY A 80 -5.53 -5.06 4.28
CA GLY A 80 -5.90 -6.45 4.00
C GLY A 80 -7.23 -6.65 3.26
N LYS A 81 -8.10 -5.65 3.18
CA LYS A 81 -9.38 -5.75 2.48
C LYS A 81 -9.19 -5.89 0.96
N ARG A 82 -10.14 -6.54 0.31
CA ARG A 82 -10.18 -6.69 -1.16
C ARG A 82 -11.22 -5.77 -1.75
N VAL A 83 -10.87 -5.12 -2.86
CA VAL A 83 -11.71 -4.16 -3.56
C VAL A 83 -11.64 -4.41 -5.06
N SER A 84 -12.74 -4.19 -5.77
CA SER A 84 -12.78 -4.31 -7.23
C SER A 84 -12.60 -2.94 -7.91
N SER A 85 -11.99 -2.92 -9.09
CA SER A 85 -11.90 -1.73 -9.92
C SER A 85 -12.63 -1.97 -11.25
N GLN A 86 -13.51 -1.03 -11.61
CA GLN A 86 -14.13 -1.03 -12.95
C GLN A 86 -13.36 -0.18 -13.96
N GLN A 87 -12.46 0.67 -13.48
CA GLN A 87 -11.61 1.49 -14.33
C GLN A 87 -10.52 0.63 -14.96
N ASN A 88 -10.19 0.90 -16.22
CA ASN A 88 -9.08 0.26 -16.94
C ASN A 88 -7.71 0.76 -16.40
N VAL A 89 -7.52 0.72 -15.08
CA VAL A 89 -6.24 1.02 -14.42
C VAL A 89 -5.29 -0.20 -14.55
N ASN A 90 -5.55 -1.05 -15.53
CA ASN A 90 -5.00 -2.40 -15.71
C ASN A 90 -3.49 -2.46 -16.01
N ARG A 91 -2.77 -1.33 -15.96
CA ARG A 91 -1.33 -1.32 -16.25
C ARG A 91 -0.47 -1.06 -15.03
N ASP A 92 -1.05 -0.54 -13.96
CA ASP A 92 -0.26 -0.17 -12.79
C ASP A 92 -0.58 -1.13 -11.64
N PRO A 93 0.42 -1.88 -11.15
CA PRO A 93 0.23 -2.85 -10.09
C PRO A 93 -0.11 -2.20 -8.75
N TRP A 94 0.14 -0.89 -8.60
CA TRP A 94 -0.07 -0.14 -7.37
C TRP A 94 -0.96 1.08 -7.58
N LEU A 95 -1.91 1.27 -6.68
CA LEU A 95 -2.83 2.41 -6.68
C LEU A 95 -2.86 3.07 -5.31
N ALA A 96 -2.99 4.39 -5.28
CA ALA A 96 -3.43 5.14 -4.10
C ALA A 96 -4.92 5.45 -4.26
N VAL A 97 -5.75 4.92 -3.37
CA VAL A 97 -7.21 4.96 -3.49
C VAL A 97 -7.77 6.09 -2.64
N ALA A 98 -8.33 7.10 -3.29
CA ALA A 98 -8.95 8.24 -2.62
C ALA A 98 -10.42 7.97 -2.22
N SER A 99 -11.16 7.19 -3.03
CA SER A 99 -12.56 6.91 -2.74
C SER A 99 -12.93 5.46 -3.06
N ILE A 100 -13.64 4.85 -2.10
CA ILE A 100 -14.21 3.49 -2.20
C ILE A 100 -15.69 3.63 -1.95
N ILE A 101 -16.51 2.98 -2.78
CA ILE A 101 -17.96 2.85 -2.59
C ILE A 101 -18.30 1.37 -2.37
N GLY A 102 -19.29 1.13 -1.53
CA GLY A 102 -19.80 -0.20 -1.21
C GLY A 102 -20.03 -0.36 0.27
N PHE A 103 -20.96 -1.23 0.62
CA PHE A 103 -21.29 -1.52 2.01
C PHE A 103 -20.56 -2.79 2.44
N ASP A 104 -20.02 -2.76 3.67
CA ASP A 104 -19.63 -3.96 4.40
C ASP A 104 -20.92 -4.75 4.71
N THR A 105 -21.38 -5.61 3.82
CA THR A 105 -22.46 -6.52 4.12
C THR A 105 -21.90 -7.69 4.91
N LYS A 106 -22.51 -7.99 6.07
CA LYS A 106 -22.15 -9.11 6.95
C LYS A 106 -22.24 -10.50 6.29
N GLN A 107 -22.58 -10.56 5.01
CA GLN A 107 -22.76 -11.77 4.21
C GLN A 107 -21.66 -12.01 3.15
N GLY A 108 -20.41 -11.68 3.46
CA GLY A 108 -19.26 -12.25 2.72
C GLY A 108 -19.08 -11.88 1.25
N SER A 109 -19.91 -11.05 0.65
CA SER A 109 -19.70 -10.51 -0.69
C SER A 109 -19.15 -9.09 -0.57
N ASP A 110 -17.85 -8.96 -0.45
CA ASP A 110 -17.11 -7.70 -0.50
C ASP A 110 -17.32 -7.04 -1.86
N GLN A 111 -18.41 -6.29 -2.01
CA GLN A 111 -18.67 -5.49 -3.22
C GLN A 111 -18.12 -4.07 -3.10
N GLN A 112 -17.07 -3.88 -2.36
CA GLN A 112 -16.40 -2.58 -2.33
C GLN A 112 -15.72 -2.31 -3.68
N ARG A 113 -16.00 -1.12 -4.24
CA ARG A 113 -15.47 -0.70 -5.53
C ARG A 113 -14.64 0.56 -5.41
N ILE A 114 -13.52 0.56 -6.10
CA ILE A 114 -12.70 1.76 -6.25
C ILE A 114 -13.43 2.74 -7.17
N CYS A 115 -13.68 3.95 -6.67
CA CYS A 115 -14.27 5.03 -7.46
C CYS A 115 -13.24 6.02 -7.95
N LEU A 116 -12.26 6.33 -7.12
CA LEU A 116 -11.22 7.28 -7.44
C LEU A 116 -9.89 6.76 -6.92
N ALA A 117 -8.96 6.58 -7.83
CA ALA A 117 -7.61 6.17 -7.52
C ALA A 117 -6.63 6.78 -8.52
N VAL A 118 -5.37 6.80 -8.14
CA VAL A 118 -4.26 7.22 -8.98
C VAL A 118 -3.16 6.16 -8.92
N ALA A 119 -2.50 5.92 -10.05
CA ALA A 119 -1.38 4.99 -10.14
C ALA A 119 -0.20 5.44 -9.29
N VAL A 120 0.44 4.51 -8.62
CA VAL A 120 1.63 4.74 -7.80
C VAL A 120 2.82 4.03 -8.44
N PRO A 121 3.70 4.72 -9.14
CA PRO A 121 4.95 4.13 -9.61
C PRO A 121 5.81 3.62 -8.45
N GLU A 122 6.39 2.41 -8.58
CA GLU A 122 7.19 1.78 -7.52
C GLU A 122 8.34 2.65 -7.02
N LYS A 123 8.93 3.47 -7.88
CA LYS A 123 10.00 4.42 -7.52
C LYS A 123 9.61 5.36 -6.37
N LEU A 124 8.31 5.65 -6.19
CA LEU A 124 7.84 6.53 -5.11
C LEU A 124 8.00 5.87 -3.72
N PHE A 125 7.99 4.54 -3.65
CA PHE A 125 8.25 3.80 -2.40
C PHE A 125 9.73 3.81 -1.98
N GLU A 126 10.63 4.10 -2.89
CA GLU A 126 12.06 4.29 -2.60
C GLU A 126 12.38 5.76 -2.25
N GLY A 127 11.46 6.67 -2.56
CA GLY A 127 11.57 8.12 -2.36
C GLY A 127 10.60 8.65 -1.30
N PRO A 128 9.62 9.48 -1.73
CA PRO A 128 8.74 10.23 -0.81
C PRO A 128 7.81 9.35 0.04
N LEU A 129 7.51 8.12 -0.40
CA LEU A 129 6.69 7.16 0.34
C LEU A 129 7.51 6.14 1.16
N LYS A 130 8.83 6.30 1.24
CA LYS A 130 9.72 5.38 1.97
C LYS A 130 9.32 5.23 3.45
N GLY A 131 8.78 6.29 4.05
CA GLY A 131 8.31 6.25 5.45
C GLY A 131 7.13 5.31 5.70
N LEU A 132 6.40 4.89 4.66
CA LEU A 132 5.31 3.91 4.73
C LEU A 132 5.78 2.46 4.56
N VAL A 133 7.03 2.28 4.17
CA VAL A 133 7.62 0.99 3.84
C VAL A 133 8.33 0.41 5.05
N ILE A 134 7.95 -0.78 5.46
CA ILE A 134 8.57 -1.51 6.56
C ILE A 134 9.39 -2.66 5.96
N SER A 135 10.66 -2.72 6.33
CA SER A 135 11.54 -3.84 5.94
C SER A 135 11.85 -4.67 7.17
N ALA A 136 11.44 -5.93 7.13
CA ALA A 136 11.66 -6.87 8.22
C ALA A 136 12.30 -8.17 7.71
N ALA A 137 13.21 -8.72 8.51
CA ALA A 137 13.68 -10.06 8.30
C ALA A 137 12.61 -11.06 8.76
N SER A 138 12.33 -12.08 7.95
CA SER A 138 11.42 -13.14 8.27
C SER A 138 12.12 -14.48 8.08
N LEU A 139 12.05 -15.33 9.07
CA LEU A 139 12.55 -16.69 9.02
C LEU A 139 11.38 -17.64 8.78
N ILE A 140 11.49 -18.45 7.77
CA ILE A 140 10.46 -19.42 7.41
C ILE A 140 11.08 -20.81 7.44
N TRP A 141 10.44 -21.71 8.21
CA TRP A 141 10.77 -23.13 8.17
C TRP A 141 10.27 -23.72 6.84
N GLN A 142 11.15 -24.39 6.11
CA GLN A 142 10.83 -25.12 4.88
C GLN A 142 10.77 -26.61 5.18
N PRO A 143 9.58 -27.22 5.34
CA PRO A 143 9.45 -28.62 5.72
C PRO A 143 10.03 -29.57 4.67
N GLU A 144 9.94 -29.21 3.38
CA GLU A 144 10.48 -30.02 2.27
C GLU A 144 12.00 -30.21 2.31
N HIS A 145 12.70 -29.28 2.95
CA HIS A 145 14.16 -29.27 3.00
C HIS A 145 14.72 -29.30 4.43
N GLU A 146 13.85 -29.42 5.43
CA GLU A 146 14.20 -29.41 6.87
C GLU A 146 15.16 -28.26 7.24
N ARG A 147 14.95 -27.08 6.63
CA ARG A 147 15.82 -25.94 6.81
C ARG A 147 15.07 -24.64 7.04
N ILE A 148 15.73 -23.73 7.76
CA ILE A 148 15.26 -22.36 7.92
C ILE A 148 15.79 -21.54 6.75
N SER A 149 14.88 -20.86 6.05
CA SER A 149 15.22 -19.87 5.06
C SER A 149 14.93 -18.47 5.58
N ALA A 150 15.90 -17.59 5.46
CA ALA A 150 15.75 -16.18 5.81
C ALA A 150 15.29 -15.40 4.58
N PHE A 151 14.29 -14.59 4.77
CA PHE A 151 13.80 -13.67 3.76
C PHE A 151 13.80 -12.26 4.35
N GLN A 152 14.20 -11.31 3.54
CA GLN A 152 13.94 -9.90 3.81
C GLN A 152 12.66 -9.53 3.08
N LYS A 153 11.63 -9.22 3.85
CA LYS A 153 10.32 -8.84 3.34
C LYS A 153 10.12 -7.35 3.53
N THR A 154 9.82 -6.67 2.45
CA THR A 154 9.48 -5.26 2.45
C THR A 154 7.97 -5.13 2.23
N THR A 155 7.28 -4.48 3.16
CA THR A 155 5.81 -4.43 3.19
C THR A 155 5.30 -3.01 3.37
N ILE A 156 4.05 -2.81 2.95
CA ILE A 156 3.23 -1.65 3.27
C ILE A 156 1.94 -2.19 3.86
N GLY A 157 1.78 -2.13 5.18
CA GLY A 157 0.72 -2.84 5.86
C GLY A 157 0.73 -4.34 5.50
N GLU A 158 -0.40 -4.86 5.01
CA GLU A 158 -0.57 -6.25 4.59
C GLU A 158 -0.07 -6.56 3.17
N LEU A 159 0.46 -5.57 2.45
CA LEU A 159 0.95 -5.73 1.09
C LEU A 159 2.44 -6.05 1.08
N THR A 160 2.85 -6.95 0.20
CA THR A 160 4.26 -7.28 -0.01
C THR A 160 4.78 -6.54 -1.23
N LEU A 161 5.69 -5.59 -1.01
CA LEU A 161 6.35 -4.85 -2.08
C LEU A 161 7.46 -5.69 -2.72
N ARG A 162 8.32 -6.25 -1.87
CA ARG A 162 9.46 -7.07 -2.31
C ARG A 162 9.77 -8.15 -1.28
N GLN A 163 10.17 -9.31 -1.75
CA GLN A 163 10.70 -10.37 -0.91
C GLN A 163 11.97 -10.90 -1.55
N SER A 164 13.06 -10.90 -0.81
CA SER A 164 14.35 -11.42 -1.24
C SER A 164 14.90 -12.41 -0.21
N ARG A 165 15.66 -13.41 -0.68
CA ARG A 165 16.39 -14.27 0.25
C ARG A 165 17.49 -13.47 0.94
N SER A 166 17.59 -13.62 2.25
CA SER A 166 18.66 -13.04 3.05
C SER A 166 19.63 -14.14 3.47
N THR A 167 20.91 -13.82 3.40
CA THR A 167 21.96 -14.69 3.94
C THR A 167 22.29 -14.32 5.39
N LYS A 168 21.87 -13.13 5.83
CA LYS A 168 22.07 -12.67 7.20
C LYS A 168 20.89 -13.09 8.05
N VAL A 169 21.13 -14.03 8.94
CA VAL A 169 20.15 -14.52 9.92
C VAL A 169 20.65 -14.13 11.30
N ASP A 170 19.81 -13.46 12.07
CA ASP A 170 20.10 -13.25 13.48
C ASP A 170 20.06 -14.61 14.21
N PRO A 171 21.16 -15.02 14.89
CA PRO A 171 21.21 -16.29 15.60
C PRO A 171 20.08 -16.47 16.62
N GLN A 172 19.69 -15.41 17.32
CA GLN A 172 18.62 -15.48 18.32
C GLN A 172 17.26 -15.72 17.67
N GLN A 173 16.93 -15.03 16.58
CA GLN A 173 15.70 -15.28 15.83
C GLN A 173 15.65 -16.69 15.25
N ARG A 174 16.81 -17.23 14.82
CA ARG A 174 16.89 -18.61 14.34
C ARG A 174 16.56 -19.61 15.43
N ILE A 175 17.12 -19.44 16.64
CA ILE A 175 16.83 -20.29 17.80
C ILE A 175 15.33 -20.22 18.14
N GLN A 176 14.75 -19.03 18.15
CA GLN A 176 13.33 -18.87 18.46
C GLN A 176 12.44 -19.65 17.49
N VAL A 177 12.66 -19.52 16.17
CA VAL A 177 11.88 -20.26 15.15
C VAL A 177 12.04 -21.78 15.30
N ILE A 178 13.24 -22.26 15.65
CA ILE A 178 13.48 -23.68 15.91
C ILE A 178 12.69 -24.12 17.15
N CYS A 179 12.76 -23.38 18.25
CA CYS A 179 12.03 -23.69 19.48
C CYS A 179 10.51 -23.70 19.26
N GLU A 180 9.98 -22.70 18.56
CA GLU A 180 8.55 -22.65 18.21
C GLU A 180 8.13 -23.88 17.38
N ARG A 181 8.96 -24.29 16.42
CA ARG A 181 8.68 -25.44 15.59
C ARG A 181 8.73 -26.76 16.39
N LEU A 182 9.73 -26.92 17.23
CA LEU A 182 9.84 -28.09 18.11
C LEU A 182 8.65 -28.20 19.06
N ALA A 183 8.18 -27.07 19.58
CA ALA A 183 6.98 -27.04 20.45
C ALA A 183 5.71 -27.44 19.68
N GLN A 184 5.56 -26.98 18.41
CA GLN A 184 4.40 -27.33 17.58
C GLN A 184 4.34 -28.82 17.22
N ASP A 185 5.48 -29.44 17.00
CA ASP A 185 5.59 -30.87 16.62
C ASP A 185 5.75 -31.79 17.83
N ASN A 186 5.47 -31.30 19.05
CA ASN A 186 5.67 -32.08 20.27
C ASN A 186 7.06 -32.73 20.38
N MET A 187 8.10 -32.02 19.93
CA MET A 187 9.49 -32.51 19.91
C MET A 187 9.73 -33.71 18.98
N ALA A 188 8.82 -34.07 18.10
CA ALA A 188 8.96 -35.24 17.20
C ALA A 188 10.13 -35.10 16.20
N LEU A 189 10.55 -33.86 15.91
CA LEU A 189 11.74 -33.60 15.08
C LEU A 189 13.06 -33.92 15.78
N LEU A 190 13.06 -34.09 17.09
CA LEU A 190 14.23 -34.59 17.81
C LEU A 190 14.17 -36.12 17.84
N ASN A 191 15.07 -36.76 17.09
CA ASN A 191 15.23 -38.19 17.15
C ASN A 191 15.78 -38.57 18.54
N TRP A 192 14.86 -38.80 19.50
CA TRP A 192 15.22 -39.31 20.79
C TRP A 192 15.57 -40.78 20.65
N THR A 193 16.83 -41.11 20.63
CA THR A 193 17.28 -42.53 20.83
C THR A 193 16.93 -42.90 22.27
N ARG A 194 16.00 -43.85 22.47
CA ARG A 194 15.85 -44.51 23.75
C ARG A 194 17.08 -45.43 23.89
N GLU A 195 17.98 -45.04 24.79
CA GLU A 195 18.96 -45.99 25.35
C GLU A 195 18.26 -46.99 26.27
#